data_4ebd6fa012b84cad7f88449b2a55b29d
#
_entry.id   4ebd6fa012b84cad7f88449b2a55b29d
#
_cell.length_a   1.000
_cell.length_b   1.000
_cell.length_c   1.000
_cell.angle_alpha   90.00
_cell.angle_beta   90.00
_cell.angle_gamma   90.00
#
_symmetry.space_group_name_H-M   'P 1'
#
loop_
_entity.id
_entity.type
_entity.pdbx_description
1 polymer ?
#
loop_
_entity_poly.entity_id
_entity_poly.type
_entity_poly.pdbx_seq_one_letter_code
_entity_poly.pdbx_strand_id
1 'polypeptide(L)'
;MAACGRNRVEVSETGLKYQLHEDNEESRKAKVGDIMTIQLQLKNSKDSVLRDTHKEPAPLKLMLQVPPFKGSFEEGLAMLSKGDSATFYVSADSLFGRAMQAMPPGVTKGSDITFNVKVLEVQSEEEYRKAETTAASKQKGVDDKIIADYLAKNGLAGKAQKTEQGVYYVITQPGSGPVPNRGDLIKVDYTGKLLDGKTFDSSVGKQPIELPIGVGQVIPGWDDAMLKLHKGEKATLIIPSTMAYGAQGSPPVIPANAVLVFDVNLIDIRKNPQQP
;
A
#
# COMPACT_ATOMS: atom_id res chain seq x y z
N MET A 1 -41.22 1.80 -12.58
CA MET A 1 -41.43 0.59 -13.39
C MET A 1 -40.42 0.62 -14.55
N ALA A 2 -39.29 -0.03 -14.42
CA ALA A 2 -38.41 -0.41 -15.52
C ALA A 2 -37.37 -1.41 -15.00
N ALA A 3 -37.79 -2.66 -14.76
CA ALA A 3 -36.88 -3.74 -14.30
C ALA A 3 -36.75 -4.84 -15.37
N CYS A 4 -36.77 -4.48 -16.66
CA CYS A 4 -36.89 -5.49 -17.72
C CYS A 4 -35.74 -5.43 -18.77
N GLY A 5 -34.57 -4.96 -18.43
CA GLY A 5 -33.42 -4.91 -19.37
C GLY A 5 -32.06 -5.37 -18.85
N ARG A 6 -31.96 -5.66 -17.55
CA ARG A 6 -30.67 -5.79 -16.84
C ARG A 6 -29.87 -7.09 -17.10
N ASN A 7 -30.35 -8.01 -17.93
CA ASN A 7 -29.68 -9.29 -18.20
C ASN A 7 -29.31 -9.52 -19.66
N ARG A 8 -29.28 -8.46 -20.49
CA ARG A 8 -28.93 -8.58 -21.90
C ARG A 8 -27.50 -8.09 -22.14
N VAL A 9 -26.74 -8.82 -22.95
CA VAL A 9 -25.45 -8.33 -23.46
C VAL A 9 -25.72 -7.22 -24.47
N GLU A 10 -25.13 -6.07 -24.22
CA GLU A 10 -25.18 -4.87 -25.07
C GLU A 10 -23.81 -4.62 -25.68
N VAL A 11 -23.76 -3.73 -26.68
CA VAL A 11 -22.52 -3.33 -27.35
C VAL A 11 -22.46 -1.81 -27.34
N SER A 12 -21.37 -1.25 -26.79
CA SER A 12 -21.12 0.18 -26.79
C SER A 12 -20.81 0.71 -28.21
N GLU A 13 -20.82 2.02 -28.39
CA GLU A 13 -20.45 2.68 -29.64
C GLU A 13 -19.03 2.32 -30.12
N THR A 14 -18.14 1.94 -29.23
CA THR A 14 -16.76 1.57 -29.50
C THR A 14 -16.56 0.07 -29.69
N GLY A 15 -17.63 -0.72 -29.51
CA GLY A 15 -17.62 -2.16 -29.69
C GLY A 15 -17.38 -2.98 -28.42
N LEU A 16 -17.35 -2.36 -27.23
CA LEU A 16 -17.27 -3.11 -25.97
C LEU A 16 -18.60 -3.84 -25.74
N LYS A 17 -18.52 -5.15 -25.63
CA LYS A 17 -19.67 -5.97 -25.18
C LYS A 17 -19.75 -5.93 -23.67
N TYR A 18 -20.92 -5.64 -23.12
CA TYR A 18 -21.12 -5.55 -21.67
C TYR A 18 -22.51 -5.98 -21.24
N GLN A 19 -22.67 -6.29 -19.98
CA GLN A 19 -23.93 -6.60 -19.33
C GLN A 19 -23.95 -5.91 -17.96
N LEU A 20 -24.89 -4.99 -17.75
CA LEU A 20 -25.14 -4.37 -16.46
C LEU A 20 -26.04 -5.27 -15.63
N HIS A 21 -25.62 -5.57 -14.38
CA HIS A 21 -26.39 -6.36 -13.41
C HIS A 21 -27.09 -5.45 -12.40
N GLU A 22 -26.35 -4.47 -11.89
CA GLU A 22 -26.84 -3.42 -11.00
C GLU A 22 -26.35 -2.07 -11.52
N ASP A 23 -27.25 -1.10 -11.59
CA ASP A 23 -26.99 0.27 -12.05
C ASP A 23 -27.57 1.26 -11.04
N ASN A 24 -26.71 1.98 -10.35
CA ASN A 24 -27.05 3.00 -9.38
C ASN A 24 -27.08 4.37 -10.07
N GLU A 25 -28.22 4.75 -10.58
CA GLU A 25 -28.44 6.02 -11.28
C GLU A 25 -28.29 7.27 -10.39
N GLU A 26 -28.31 7.10 -9.04
CA GLU A 26 -28.17 8.20 -8.08
C GLU A 26 -26.70 8.61 -7.88
N SER A 27 -25.75 7.76 -8.24
CA SER A 27 -24.32 8.00 -8.09
C SER A 27 -23.70 8.48 -9.40
N ARG A 28 -22.69 9.33 -9.29
CA ARG A 28 -21.95 9.79 -10.48
C ARG A 28 -21.16 8.66 -11.13
N LYS A 29 -21.10 8.65 -12.44
CA LYS A 29 -20.21 7.75 -13.19
C LYS A 29 -18.74 8.09 -12.93
N ALA A 30 -17.89 7.07 -12.99
CA ALA A 30 -16.45 7.24 -12.86
C ALA A 30 -15.87 8.03 -14.05
N LYS A 31 -14.82 8.80 -13.78
CA LYS A 31 -14.09 9.60 -14.76
C LYS A 31 -12.60 9.25 -14.74
N VAL A 32 -11.92 9.48 -15.86
CA VAL A 32 -10.45 9.38 -15.92
C VAL A 32 -9.83 10.22 -14.80
N GLY A 33 -8.91 9.63 -14.05
CA GLY A 33 -8.28 10.19 -12.86
C GLY A 33 -8.97 9.84 -11.54
N ASP A 34 -10.19 9.30 -11.56
CA ASP A 34 -10.85 8.80 -10.34
C ASP A 34 -10.15 7.55 -9.81
N ILE A 35 -10.14 7.42 -8.50
CA ILE A 35 -9.71 6.21 -7.80
C ILE A 35 -10.95 5.33 -7.59
N MET A 36 -10.92 4.15 -8.16
CA MET A 36 -11.98 3.15 -8.02
C MET A 36 -11.53 2.02 -7.10
N THR A 37 -12.38 1.61 -6.18
CA THR A 37 -12.23 0.37 -5.42
C THR A 37 -13.25 -0.63 -5.94
N ILE A 38 -12.76 -1.77 -6.44
CA ILE A 38 -13.61 -2.76 -7.10
C ILE A 38 -13.33 -4.18 -6.59
N GLN A 39 -14.34 -5.03 -6.61
CA GLN A 39 -14.15 -6.48 -6.68
C GLN A 39 -14.13 -6.89 -8.13
N LEU A 40 -13.18 -7.75 -8.47
CA LEU A 40 -12.91 -8.16 -9.84
C LEU A 40 -12.69 -9.67 -9.91
N GLN A 41 -13.40 -10.33 -10.84
CA GLN A 41 -13.10 -11.70 -11.23
C GLN A 41 -12.84 -11.75 -12.73
N LEU A 42 -11.65 -12.19 -13.13
CA LEU A 42 -11.28 -12.42 -14.52
C LEU A 42 -11.44 -13.88 -14.87
N LYS A 43 -12.04 -14.14 -16.04
CA LYS A 43 -12.18 -15.48 -16.62
C LYS A 43 -11.73 -15.51 -18.08
N ASN A 44 -11.22 -16.64 -18.52
CA ASN A 44 -11.02 -16.90 -19.94
C ASN A 44 -12.32 -17.37 -20.61
N SER A 45 -12.29 -17.59 -21.92
CA SER A 45 -13.44 -18.07 -22.72
C SER A 45 -13.95 -19.47 -22.35
N LYS A 46 -13.25 -20.19 -21.49
CA LYS A 46 -13.66 -21.51 -20.95
C LYS A 46 -14.13 -21.41 -19.49
N ASP A 47 -14.51 -20.21 -19.02
CA ASP A 47 -14.91 -19.91 -17.65
C ASP A 47 -13.85 -20.21 -16.57
N SER A 48 -12.61 -20.51 -16.96
CA SER A 48 -11.54 -20.69 -15.97
C SER A 48 -11.14 -19.34 -15.36
N VAL A 49 -11.10 -19.28 -14.04
CA VAL A 49 -10.76 -18.07 -13.29
C VAL A 49 -9.26 -17.81 -13.42
N LEU A 50 -8.90 -16.65 -13.96
CA LEU A 50 -7.52 -16.17 -14.09
C LEU A 50 -7.11 -15.34 -12.87
N ARG A 51 -8.04 -14.56 -12.32
CA ARG A 51 -7.87 -13.75 -11.09
C ARG A 51 -9.20 -13.58 -10.38
N ASP A 52 -9.16 -13.54 -9.06
CA ASP A 52 -10.36 -13.32 -8.24
C ASP A 52 -9.99 -12.55 -6.97
N THR A 53 -10.31 -11.26 -6.95
CA THR A 53 -9.99 -10.39 -5.81
C THR A 53 -10.86 -10.65 -4.57
N HIS A 54 -11.94 -11.44 -4.69
CA HIS A 54 -12.70 -11.89 -3.51
C HIS A 54 -11.89 -12.85 -2.62
N LYS A 55 -10.81 -13.44 -3.17
CA LYS A 55 -9.89 -14.32 -2.45
C LYS A 55 -8.62 -13.60 -1.99
N GLU A 56 -8.48 -12.31 -2.34
CA GLU A 56 -7.36 -11.46 -1.93
C GLU A 56 -7.70 -10.78 -0.59
N PRO A 57 -6.69 -10.38 0.20
CA PRO A 57 -6.90 -9.72 1.49
C PRO A 57 -7.66 -8.39 1.43
N ALA A 58 -7.65 -7.73 0.27
CA ALA A 58 -8.32 -6.46 0.04
C ALA A 58 -8.86 -6.36 -1.40
N PRO A 59 -9.93 -5.55 -1.63
CA PRO A 59 -10.41 -5.23 -2.96
C PRO A 59 -9.32 -4.55 -3.80
N LEU A 60 -9.46 -4.66 -5.12
CA LEU A 60 -8.56 -3.99 -6.05
C LEU A 60 -8.83 -2.48 -6.05
N LYS A 61 -7.81 -1.70 -5.81
CA LYS A 61 -7.85 -0.25 -5.95
C LYS A 61 -7.03 0.17 -7.17
N LEU A 62 -7.62 0.99 -8.03
CA LEU A 62 -6.97 1.47 -9.25
C LEU A 62 -7.39 2.90 -9.57
N MET A 63 -6.52 3.65 -10.24
CA MET A 63 -6.86 4.91 -10.86
C MET A 63 -7.39 4.64 -12.27
N LEU A 64 -8.57 5.16 -12.60
CA LEU A 64 -9.15 5.01 -13.93
C LEU A 64 -8.30 5.79 -14.95
N GLN A 65 -7.68 5.05 -15.85
CA GLN A 65 -6.84 5.59 -16.92
C GLN A 65 -7.65 5.91 -18.18
N VAL A 66 -7.06 6.70 -19.06
CA VAL A 66 -7.58 6.88 -20.41
C VAL A 66 -7.65 5.51 -21.10
N PRO A 67 -8.79 5.15 -21.74
CA PRO A 67 -8.92 3.88 -22.44
C PRO A 67 -7.79 3.67 -23.47
N PRO A 68 -6.97 2.62 -23.37
CA PRO A 68 -5.83 2.41 -24.25
C PRO A 68 -6.23 1.98 -25.66
N PHE A 69 -7.46 1.49 -25.82
CA PHE A 69 -8.06 1.12 -27.11
C PHE A 69 -9.59 1.11 -26.99
N LYS A 70 -10.27 1.16 -28.13
CA LYS A 70 -11.73 1.05 -28.22
C LYS A 70 -12.19 -0.33 -27.72
N GLY A 71 -13.19 -0.37 -26.85
CA GLY A 71 -13.67 -1.60 -26.25
C GLY A 71 -12.77 -2.13 -25.13
N SER A 72 -11.95 -1.28 -24.49
CA SER A 72 -11.10 -1.66 -23.37
C SER A 72 -11.89 -1.78 -22.05
N PHE A 73 -11.25 -2.40 -21.07
CA PHE A 73 -11.80 -2.53 -19.72
C PHE A 73 -12.03 -1.16 -19.04
N GLU A 74 -11.11 -0.20 -19.25
CA GLU A 74 -11.18 1.15 -18.71
C GLU A 74 -12.41 1.91 -19.23
N GLU A 75 -12.77 1.67 -20.49
CA GLU A 75 -14.01 2.21 -21.07
C GLU A 75 -15.23 1.68 -20.32
N GLY A 76 -15.27 0.37 -20.04
CA GLY A 76 -16.32 -0.25 -19.25
C GLY A 76 -16.40 0.32 -17.83
N LEU A 77 -15.25 0.53 -17.17
CA LEU A 77 -15.22 1.14 -15.85
C LEU A 77 -15.77 2.57 -15.82
N ALA A 78 -15.52 3.36 -16.89
CA ALA A 78 -16.05 4.71 -17.00
C ALA A 78 -17.58 4.78 -17.13
N MET A 79 -18.24 3.65 -17.46
CA MET A 79 -19.69 3.54 -17.53
C MET A 79 -20.32 3.31 -16.13
N LEU A 80 -19.52 2.97 -15.12
CA LEU A 80 -20.00 2.54 -13.81
C LEU A 80 -19.94 3.63 -12.75
N SER A 81 -20.85 3.52 -11.78
CA SER A 81 -20.94 4.31 -10.57
C SER A 81 -20.66 3.44 -9.33
N LYS A 82 -20.54 4.06 -8.16
CA LYS A 82 -20.51 3.32 -6.89
C LYS A 82 -21.76 2.48 -6.73
N GLY A 83 -21.60 1.21 -6.41
CA GLY A 83 -22.67 0.24 -6.24
C GLY A 83 -23.02 -0.54 -7.49
N ASP A 84 -22.54 -0.14 -8.67
CA ASP A 84 -22.80 -0.85 -9.91
C ASP A 84 -22.08 -2.20 -9.97
N SER A 85 -22.69 -3.13 -10.71
CA SER A 85 -22.03 -4.36 -11.09
C SER A 85 -22.26 -4.68 -12.56
N ALA A 86 -21.23 -5.14 -13.23
CA ALA A 86 -21.23 -5.42 -14.66
C ALA A 86 -20.32 -6.58 -15.05
N THR A 87 -20.61 -7.16 -16.20
CA THR A 87 -19.70 -8.05 -16.91
C THR A 87 -19.27 -7.37 -18.21
N PHE A 88 -17.96 -7.30 -18.44
CA PHE A 88 -17.36 -6.82 -19.70
C PHE A 88 -16.67 -7.98 -20.41
N TYR A 89 -16.77 -7.98 -21.75
CA TYR A 89 -16.12 -8.94 -22.62
C TYR A 89 -15.10 -8.21 -23.47
N VAL A 90 -13.82 -8.35 -23.13
CA VAL A 90 -12.72 -7.62 -23.79
C VAL A 90 -11.93 -8.58 -24.65
N SER A 91 -11.67 -8.21 -25.90
CA SER A 91 -10.89 -9.04 -26.83
C SER A 91 -9.49 -9.35 -26.27
N ALA A 92 -9.16 -10.64 -26.17
CA ALA A 92 -7.84 -11.11 -25.75
C ALA A 92 -6.74 -10.61 -26.71
N ASP A 93 -7.00 -10.52 -28.00
CA ASP A 93 -6.06 -10.02 -29.00
C ASP A 93 -5.74 -8.54 -28.77
N SER A 94 -6.73 -7.72 -28.38
CA SER A 94 -6.54 -6.31 -28.08
C SER A 94 -5.81 -6.11 -26.74
N LEU A 95 -6.10 -6.95 -25.76
CA LEU A 95 -5.54 -6.85 -24.42
C LEU A 95 -4.06 -7.27 -24.37
N PHE A 96 -3.71 -8.39 -24.98
CA PHE A 96 -2.36 -8.96 -24.94
C PHE A 96 -1.50 -8.62 -26.17
N GLY A 97 -2.11 -8.52 -27.36
CA GLY A 97 -1.38 -8.24 -28.60
C GLY A 97 -0.71 -6.87 -28.64
N ARG A 98 -1.34 -5.84 -28.03
CA ARG A 98 -0.76 -4.49 -27.94
C ARG A 98 0.36 -4.38 -26.93
N ALA A 99 0.29 -5.12 -25.85
CA ALA A 99 1.30 -5.13 -24.79
C ALA A 99 2.53 -5.98 -25.14
N MET A 100 2.57 -6.63 -26.32
CA MET A 100 3.58 -7.63 -26.69
C MET A 100 3.75 -8.72 -25.62
N GLN A 101 2.72 -8.99 -24.84
CA GLN A 101 2.74 -9.97 -23.77
C GLN A 101 2.25 -11.33 -24.32
N ALA A 102 2.88 -12.39 -23.85
CA ALA A 102 2.39 -13.74 -24.13
C ALA A 102 0.99 -13.92 -23.50
N MET A 103 0.07 -14.52 -24.26
CA MET A 103 -1.25 -14.83 -23.73
C MET A 103 -1.10 -15.82 -22.54
N PRO A 104 -1.83 -15.59 -21.43
CA PRO A 104 -1.83 -16.50 -20.30
C PRO A 104 -2.29 -17.92 -20.70
N PRO A 105 -1.91 -18.96 -19.95
CA PRO A 105 -2.39 -20.30 -20.18
C PRO A 105 -3.92 -20.36 -20.24
N GLY A 106 -4.46 -21.02 -21.26
CA GLY A 106 -5.91 -21.16 -21.46
C GLY A 106 -6.60 -19.96 -22.13
N VAL A 107 -5.88 -18.90 -22.48
CA VAL A 107 -6.36 -17.81 -23.33
C VAL A 107 -5.96 -18.09 -24.77
N THR A 108 -6.90 -17.97 -25.69
CA THR A 108 -6.68 -18.25 -27.12
C THR A 108 -6.90 -16.99 -27.98
N LYS A 109 -6.20 -16.91 -29.10
CA LYS A 109 -6.40 -15.84 -30.07
C LYS A 109 -7.87 -15.81 -30.55
N GLY A 110 -8.42 -14.63 -30.72
CA GLY A 110 -9.81 -14.43 -31.14
C GLY A 110 -10.85 -14.66 -30.04
N SER A 111 -10.44 -14.96 -28.80
CA SER A 111 -11.35 -15.11 -27.67
C SER A 111 -11.55 -13.81 -26.89
N ASP A 112 -12.62 -13.76 -26.08
CA ASP A 112 -12.84 -12.68 -25.13
C ASP A 112 -12.36 -13.10 -23.72
N ILE A 113 -11.85 -12.13 -22.96
CA ILE A 113 -11.66 -12.21 -21.52
C ILE A 113 -12.87 -11.59 -20.85
N THR A 114 -13.45 -12.30 -19.90
CA THR A 114 -14.61 -11.86 -19.13
C THR A 114 -14.14 -11.17 -17.83
N PHE A 115 -14.59 -9.94 -17.62
CA PHE A 115 -14.35 -9.14 -16.42
C PHE A 115 -15.67 -8.97 -15.67
N ASN A 116 -15.86 -9.69 -14.57
CA ASN A 116 -16.97 -9.47 -13.65
C ASN A 116 -16.53 -8.44 -12.61
N VAL A 117 -17.25 -7.32 -12.53
CA VAL A 117 -16.89 -6.17 -11.70
C VAL A 117 -18.03 -5.81 -10.76
N LYS A 118 -17.70 -5.52 -9.50
CA LYS A 118 -18.55 -4.80 -8.54
C LYS A 118 -17.81 -3.56 -8.07
N VAL A 119 -18.37 -2.40 -8.29
CA VAL A 119 -17.81 -1.13 -7.83
C VAL A 119 -18.21 -0.88 -6.38
N LEU A 120 -17.20 -0.83 -5.51
CA LEU A 120 -17.40 -0.56 -4.08
C LEU A 120 -17.32 0.93 -3.77
N GLU A 121 -16.39 1.66 -4.45
CA GLU A 121 -16.21 3.09 -4.23
C GLU A 121 -15.68 3.77 -5.50
N VAL A 122 -16.09 5.02 -5.72
CA VAL A 122 -15.57 5.92 -6.75
C VAL A 122 -15.26 7.25 -6.09
N GLN A 123 -14.01 7.66 -6.09
CA GLN A 123 -13.52 8.89 -5.48
C GLN A 123 -12.71 9.68 -6.48
N SER A 124 -12.86 11.01 -6.49
CA SER A 124 -11.88 11.86 -7.16
C SER A 124 -10.52 11.76 -6.46
N GLU A 125 -9.45 12.14 -7.14
CA GLU A 125 -8.11 12.17 -6.54
C GLU A 125 -8.08 13.03 -5.27
N GLU A 126 -8.81 14.16 -5.26
CA GLU A 126 -8.91 15.04 -4.10
C GLU A 126 -9.63 14.37 -2.93
N GLU A 127 -10.80 13.76 -3.18
CA GLU A 127 -11.56 13.02 -2.16
C GLU A 127 -10.73 11.87 -1.57
N TYR A 128 -10.03 11.14 -2.43
CA TYR A 128 -9.15 10.04 -2.01
C TYR A 128 -8.01 10.54 -1.12
N ARG A 129 -7.30 11.59 -1.53
CA ARG A 129 -6.22 12.21 -0.73
C ARG A 129 -6.72 12.71 0.62
N LYS A 130 -7.89 13.37 0.63
CA LYS A 130 -8.51 13.84 1.86
C LYS A 130 -8.89 12.70 2.79
N ALA A 131 -9.46 11.62 2.26
CA ALA A 131 -9.79 10.43 3.03
C ALA A 131 -8.55 9.77 3.61
N GLU A 132 -7.46 9.61 2.82
CA GLU A 132 -6.18 9.07 3.29
C GLU A 132 -5.56 9.93 4.38
N THR A 133 -5.52 11.26 4.19
CA THR A 133 -4.98 12.19 5.20
C THR A 133 -5.78 12.11 6.51
N THR A 134 -7.11 12.04 6.41
CA THR A 134 -7.99 11.91 7.57
C THR A 134 -7.76 10.58 8.30
N ALA A 135 -7.67 9.48 7.54
CA ALA A 135 -7.41 8.16 8.09
C ALA A 135 -6.02 8.08 8.76
N ALA A 136 -4.99 8.65 8.13
CA ALA A 136 -3.64 8.72 8.68
C ALA A 136 -3.59 9.55 9.97
N SER A 137 -4.28 10.70 10.01
CA SER A 137 -4.37 11.55 11.21
C SER A 137 -5.08 10.83 12.37
N LYS A 138 -6.17 10.13 12.08
CA LYS A 138 -6.89 9.31 13.06
C LYS A 138 -6.02 8.18 13.57
N GLN A 139 -5.34 7.47 12.69
CA GLN A 139 -4.44 6.38 13.05
C GLN A 139 -3.27 6.87 13.91
N LYS A 140 -2.68 8.03 13.57
CA LYS A 140 -1.64 8.67 14.37
C LYS A 140 -2.10 8.91 15.82
N GLY A 141 -3.33 9.38 16.03
CA GLY A 141 -3.89 9.55 17.38
C GLY A 141 -4.06 8.22 18.13
N VAL A 142 -4.43 7.16 17.44
CA VAL A 142 -4.48 5.80 18.01
C VAL A 142 -3.08 5.32 18.38
N ASP A 143 -2.11 5.47 17.48
CA ASP A 143 -0.72 5.05 17.70
C ASP A 143 -0.08 5.83 18.85
N ASP A 144 -0.28 7.15 18.93
CA ASP A 144 0.24 7.99 20.03
C ASP A 144 -0.25 7.48 21.41
N LYS A 145 -1.52 7.07 21.50
CA LYS A 145 -2.07 6.48 22.74
C LYS A 145 -1.44 5.12 23.05
N ILE A 146 -1.34 4.24 22.07
CA ILE A 146 -0.71 2.92 22.22
C ILE A 146 0.75 3.08 22.66
N ILE A 147 1.48 4.03 22.06
CA ILE A 147 2.88 4.30 22.41
C ILE A 147 2.99 4.86 23.84
N ALA A 148 2.12 5.78 24.22
CA ALA A 148 2.10 6.32 25.57
C ALA A 148 1.89 5.22 26.63
N ASP A 149 0.93 4.32 26.38
CA ASP A 149 0.66 3.17 27.26
C ASP A 149 1.87 2.22 27.33
N TYR A 150 2.52 1.96 26.17
CA TYR A 150 3.74 1.15 26.11
C TYR A 150 4.89 1.77 26.90
N LEU A 151 5.14 3.07 26.72
CA LEU A 151 6.19 3.81 27.44
C LEU A 151 5.95 3.81 28.96
N ALA A 152 4.70 4.01 29.38
CA ALA A 152 4.33 3.96 30.81
C ALA A 152 4.55 2.56 31.40
N LYS A 153 4.06 1.52 30.72
CA LYS A 153 4.19 0.11 31.17
C LYS A 153 5.65 -0.33 31.31
N ASN A 154 6.54 0.19 30.47
CA ASN A 154 7.95 -0.15 30.46
C ASN A 154 8.85 0.81 31.25
N GLY A 155 8.27 1.81 31.98
CA GLY A 155 9.03 2.78 32.77
C GLY A 155 9.89 3.73 31.94
N LEU A 156 9.49 3.99 30.66
CA LEU A 156 10.22 4.78 29.69
C LEU A 156 9.64 6.18 29.49
N ALA A 157 8.45 6.49 30.01
CA ALA A 157 7.71 7.72 29.75
C ALA A 157 8.53 9.00 30.03
N GLY A 158 9.33 9.03 31.11
CA GLY A 158 10.19 10.18 31.47
C GLY A 158 11.52 10.26 30.71
N LYS A 159 11.84 9.25 29.88
CA LYS A 159 13.11 9.16 29.11
C LYS A 159 12.91 9.27 27.61
N ALA A 160 11.68 9.07 27.14
CA ALA A 160 11.39 9.09 25.74
C ALA A 160 11.45 10.54 25.17
N GLN A 161 12.14 10.68 24.08
CA GLN A 161 12.13 11.86 23.23
C GLN A 161 11.25 11.58 22.02
N LYS A 162 10.73 12.63 21.38
CA LYS A 162 9.89 12.51 20.17
C LYS A 162 10.49 13.36 19.07
N THR A 163 10.63 12.79 17.87
CA THR A 163 11.04 13.55 16.68
C THR A 163 9.89 14.45 16.20
N GLU A 164 10.20 15.41 15.33
CA GLU A 164 9.19 16.29 14.71
C GLU A 164 8.15 15.51 13.89
N GLN A 165 8.56 14.38 13.28
CA GLN A 165 7.67 13.53 12.48
C GLN A 165 6.85 12.55 13.34
N GLY A 166 7.20 12.41 14.62
CA GLY A 166 6.39 11.67 15.57
C GLY A 166 6.94 10.31 16.01
N VAL A 167 8.18 9.98 15.67
CA VAL A 167 8.85 8.78 16.19
C VAL A 167 9.31 9.03 17.61
N TYR A 168 9.06 8.07 18.49
CA TYR A 168 9.59 8.10 19.85
C TYR A 168 10.89 7.31 19.93
N TYR A 169 11.86 7.82 20.70
CA TYR A 169 13.12 7.13 20.92
C TYR A 169 13.64 7.33 22.35
N VAL A 170 14.29 6.32 22.86
CA VAL A 170 14.92 6.31 24.18
C VAL A 170 16.38 5.92 24.03
N ILE A 171 17.30 6.82 24.40
CA ILE A 171 18.73 6.48 24.44
C ILE A 171 18.99 5.52 25.61
N THR A 172 19.43 4.33 25.31
CA THR A 172 19.74 3.28 26.30
C THR A 172 21.21 3.23 26.64
N GLN A 173 22.07 3.68 25.70
CA GLN A 173 23.49 3.87 25.91
C GLN A 173 23.94 5.11 25.12
N PRO A 174 24.51 6.14 25.78
CA PRO A 174 24.95 7.34 25.06
C PRO A 174 26.16 7.05 24.19
N GLY A 175 26.28 7.77 23.07
CA GLY A 175 27.41 7.85 22.19
C GLY A 175 28.00 9.26 22.19
N SER A 176 29.18 9.42 21.59
CA SER A 176 29.90 10.68 21.54
C SER A 176 30.32 11.10 20.12
N GLY A 177 29.98 10.29 19.13
CA GLY A 177 30.32 10.58 17.73
C GLY A 177 29.35 11.57 17.07
N PRO A 178 29.56 11.90 15.81
CA PRO A 178 28.63 12.77 15.07
C PRO A 178 27.27 12.10 14.87
N VAL A 179 26.27 12.90 14.50
CA VAL A 179 25.01 12.41 13.94
C VAL A 179 25.12 12.25 12.42
N PRO A 180 24.41 11.31 11.79
CA PRO A 180 24.47 11.17 10.34
C PRO A 180 23.73 12.31 9.64
N ASN A 181 24.16 12.67 8.45
CA ASN A 181 23.40 13.49 7.53
C ASN A 181 22.60 12.61 6.58
N ARG A 182 21.59 13.20 5.94
CA ARG A 182 20.85 12.52 4.87
C ARG A 182 21.81 12.03 3.79
N GLY A 183 21.68 10.74 3.44
CA GLY A 183 22.50 10.07 2.45
C GLY A 183 23.81 9.48 2.97
N ASP A 184 24.22 9.77 4.21
CA ASP A 184 25.38 9.10 4.80
C ASP A 184 25.10 7.59 4.94
N LEU A 185 26.15 6.78 4.74
CA LEU A 185 26.09 5.34 5.02
C LEU A 185 26.22 5.11 6.52
N ILE A 186 25.23 4.46 7.10
CA ILE A 186 25.28 4.04 8.49
C ILE A 186 25.47 2.53 8.60
N LYS A 187 26.16 2.11 9.63
CA LYS A 187 26.31 0.71 10.03
C LYS A 187 25.57 0.49 11.33
N VAL A 188 24.59 -0.42 11.33
CA VAL A 188 23.65 -0.58 12.44
C VAL A 188 23.43 -2.06 12.75
N ASP A 189 23.48 -2.41 14.05
CA ASP A 189 22.82 -3.60 14.56
C ASP A 189 21.42 -3.25 15.02
N TYR A 190 20.48 -4.16 14.81
CA TYR A 190 19.10 -3.94 15.23
C TYR A 190 18.36 -5.23 15.58
N THR A 191 17.29 -5.07 16.37
CA THR A 191 16.25 -6.08 16.58
C THR A 191 14.89 -5.41 16.50
N GLY A 192 14.09 -5.79 15.51
CA GLY A 192 12.72 -5.33 15.32
C GLY A 192 11.71 -6.25 16.01
N LYS A 193 10.81 -5.65 16.79
CA LYS A 193 9.81 -6.35 17.61
C LYS A 193 8.44 -5.71 17.47
N LEU A 194 7.41 -6.51 17.63
CA LEU A 194 6.05 -6.04 17.92
C LEU A 194 5.97 -5.61 19.41
N LEU A 195 4.89 -4.91 19.78
CA LEU A 195 4.69 -4.45 21.17
C LEU A 195 4.53 -5.58 22.20
N ASP A 196 4.16 -6.77 21.76
CA ASP A 196 4.12 -7.99 22.58
C ASP A 196 5.50 -8.63 22.83
N GLY A 197 6.55 -8.05 22.22
CA GLY A 197 7.93 -8.52 22.31
C GLY A 197 8.33 -9.55 21.26
N LYS A 198 7.41 -10.00 20.40
CA LYS A 198 7.72 -10.94 19.31
C LYS A 198 8.67 -10.29 18.31
N THR A 199 9.87 -10.87 18.16
CA THR A 199 10.86 -10.45 17.17
C THR A 199 10.40 -10.85 15.78
N PHE A 200 10.42 -9.91 14.83
CA PHE A 200 10.10 -10.17 13.44
C PHE A 200 11.34 -10.08 12.53
N ASP A 201 12.38 -9.35 12.93
CA ASP A 201 13.64 -9.27 12.22
C ASP A 201 14.80 -8.87 13.14
N SER A 202 16.03 -9.31 12.84
CA SER A 202 17.21 -8.98 13.61
C SER A 202 18.50 -9.19 12.83
N SER A 203 19.49 -8.32 13.03
CA SER A 203 20.87 -8.50 12.62
C SER A 203 21.72 -9.24 13.66
N VAL A 204 21.25 -9.42 14.89
CA VAL A 204 22.00 -10.06 15.96
C VAL A 204 22.38 -11.49 15.59
N GLY A 205 23.66 -11.81 15.70
CA GLY A 205 24.22 -13.10 15.25
C GLY A 205 24.52 -13.16 13.73
N LYS A 206 24.32 -12.06 13.02
CA LYS A 206 24.66 -11.85 11.61
C LYS A 206 25.62 -10.65 11.48
N GLN A 207 25.91 -10.21 10.26
CA GLN A 207 26.63 -8.97 10.05
C GLN A 207 25.68 -7.77 10.27
N PRO A 208 26.17 -6.68 10.90
CA PRO A 208 25.43 -5.41 10.93
C PRO A 208 25.06 -4.96 9.52
N ILE A 209 23.91 -4.35 9.36
CA ILE A 209 23.50 -3.81 8.06
C ILE A 209 24.21 -2.48 7.78
N GLU A 210 24.54 -2.26 6.50
CA GLU A 210 25.01 -0.96 6.01
C GLU A 210 24.01 -0.43 4.98
N LEU A 211 23.57 0.82 5.16
CA LEU A 211 22.58 1.44 4.26
C LEU A 211 22.70 2.98 4.31
N PRO A 212 22.34 3.67 3.22
CA PRO A 212 22.21 5.13 3.24
C PRO A 212 20.94 5.52 3.97
N ILE A 213 21.05 6.49 4.89
CA ILE A 213 19.94 6.93 5.73
C ILE A 213 19.31 8.23 5.24
N GLY A 214 18.00 8.39 5.47
CA GLY A 214 17.25 9.59 5.12
C GLY A 214 16.87 9.70 3.64
N VAL A 215 17.01 8.63 2.86
CA VAL A 215 16.78 8.61 1.40
C VAL A 215 15.65 7.68 0.94
N GLY A 216 14.85 7.17 1.87
CA GLY A 216 13.68 6.36 1.57
C GLY A 216 13.97 4.89 1.26
N GLN A 217 15.14 4.37 1.66
CA GLN A 217 15.47 2.95 1.49
C GLN A 217 14.94 2.06 2.62
N VAL A 218 14.52 2.67 3.71
CA VAL A 218 13.93 2.00 4.88
C VAL A 218 12.59 2.65 5.21
N ILE A 219 11.88 2.10 6.18
CA ILE A 219 10.62 2.70 6.66
C ILE A 219 10.87 4.15 7.12
N PRO A 220 9.91 5.07 6.90
CA PRO A 220 10.08 6.50 7.22
C PRO A 220 10.52 6.75 8.66
N GLY A 221 10.05 5.92 9.62
CA GLY A 221 10.42 6.04 11.01
C GLY A 221 11.91 5.78 11.28
N TRP A 222 12.56 4.91 10.52
CA TRP A 222 14.01 4.73 10.59
C TRP A 222 14.74 5.94 10.02
N ASP A 223 14.33 6.39 8.82
CA ASP A 223 14.94 7.54 8.17
C ASP A 223 14.87 8.80 9.04
N ASP A 224 13.81 8.95 9.82
CA ASP A 224 13.66 10.10 10.72
C ASP A 224 14.48 9.93 12.02
N ALA A 225 14.31 8.80 12.73
CA ALA A 225 14.91 8.60 14.05
C ALA A 225 16.43 8.43 14.01
N MET A 226 16.97 7.69 13.02
CA MET A 226 18.41 7.44 12.94
C MET A 226 19.21 8.71 12.70
N LEU A 227 18.62 9.75 12.07
CA LEU A 227 19.25 11.07 11.90
C LEU A 227 19.35 11.88 13.22
N LYS A 228 18.80 11.37 14.32
CA LYS A 228 18.89 12.00 15.65
C LYS A 228 19.91 11.33 16.56
N LEU A 229 20.39 10.12 16.19
CA LEU A 229 21.31 9.33 17.01
C LEU A 229 22.75 9.68 16.70
N HIS A 230 23.58 9.73 17.76
CA HIS A 230 25.02 9.86 17.63
C HIS A 230 25.68 8.50 17.36
N LYS A 231 26.77 8.50 16.61
CA LYS A 231 27.62 7.31 16.44
C LYS A 231 28.03 6.77 17.81
N GLY A 232 27.85 5.48 18.01
CA GLY A 232 28.10 4.75 19.26
C GLY A 232 26.89 4.69 20.19
N GLU A 233 25.76 5.32 19.85
CA GLU A 233 24.53 5.22 20.66
C GLU A 233 23.81 3.92 20.44
N LYS A 234 23.22 3.44 21.55
CA LYS A 234 22.12 2.47 21.50
C LYS A 234 20.84 3.14 21.90
N ALA A 235 19.79 2.83 21.17
CA ALA A 235 18.48 3.38 21.41
C ALA A 235 17.38 2.35 21.18
N THR A 236 16.24 2.54 21.86
CA THR A 236 14.99 1.90 21.51
C THR A 236 14.13 2.90 20.76
N LEU A 237 13.80 2.61 19.50
CA LEU A 237 12.88 3.39 18.66
C LEU A 237 11.50 2.80 18.77
N ILE A 238 10.47 3.63 18.98
CA ILE A 238 9.06 3.23 18.96
C ILE A 238 8.41 3.99 17.81
N ILE A 239 8.08 3.27 16.75
CA ILE A 239 7.68 3.83 15.45
C ILE A 239 6.18 3.67 15.28
N PRO A 240 5.42 4.79 15.12
CA PRO A 240 4.00 4.73 14.79
C PRO A 240 3.77 3.94 13.49
N SER A 241 2.64 3.26 13.40
CA SER A 241 2.31 2.44 12.23
C SER A 241 2.32 3.23 10.92
N THR A 242 1.91 4.50 10.97
CA THR A 242 1.90 5.43 9.83
C THR A 242 3.30 5.77 9.29
N MET A 243 4.34 5.54 10.09
CA MET A 243 5.74 5.72 9.71
C MET A 243 6.47 4.38 9.54
N ALA A 244 5.72 3.27 9.50
CA ALA A 244 6.20 1.92 9.28
C ALA A 244 5.47 1.29 8.08
N TYR A 245 4.66 0.24 8.30
CA TYR A 245 3.96 -0.49 7.23
C TYR A 245 2.48 -0.09 7.08
N GLY A 246 1.98 0.86 7.89
CA GLY A 246 0.63 1.42 7.78
C GLY A 246 -0.50 0.40 7.83
N ALA A 247 -1.60 0.73 7.16
CA ALA A 247 -2.81 -0.09 7.14
C ALA A 247 -2.63 -1.44 6.41
N GLN A 248 -1.59 -1.62 5.62
CA GLN A 248 -1.33 -2.88 4.93
C GLN A 248 -0.53 -3.86 5.80
N GLY A 249 0.31 -3.36 6.73
CA GLY A 249 1.25 -4.20 7.44
C GLY A 249 2.27 -4.85 6.51
N SER A 250 2.87 -5.96 6.98
CA SER A 250 3.71 -6.86 6.17
C SER A 250 3.41 -8.33 6.56
N PRO A 251 2.30 -8.87 6.04
CA PRO A 251 1.88 -10.25 6.35
C PRO A 251 2.93 -11.28 5.91
N PRO A 252 3.02 -12.42 6.59
CA PRO A 252 2.22 -12.85 7.75
C PRO A 252 2.75 -12.34 9.10
N VAL A 253 3.81 -11.51 9.12
CA VAL A 253 4.60 -11.24 10.33
C VAL A 253 4.20 -9.94 11.03
N ILE A 254 3.96 -8.86 10.26
CA ILE A 254 3.61 -7.54 10.80
C ILE A 254 2.14 -7.27 10.48
N PRO A 255 1.27 -7.17 11.51
CA PRO A 255 -0.14 -6.84 11.32
C PRO A 255 -0.37 -5.45 10.74
N ALA A 256 -1.56 -5.22 10.20
CA ALA A 256 -2.03 -3.89 9.82
C ALA A 256 -2.00 -2.93 11.02
N ASN A 257 -1.56 -1.69 10.78
CA ASN A 257 -1.47 -0.64 11.79
C ASN A 257 -0.63 -1.00 13.03
N ALA A 258 0.38 -1.85 12.87
CA ALA A 258 1.26 -2.22 13.96
C ALA A 258 2.26 -1.10 14.29
N VAL A 259 2.29 -0.67 15.55
CA VAL A 259 3.40 0.09 16.13
C VAL A 259 4.58 -0.84 16.29
N LEU A 260 5.77 -0.41 15.89
CA LEU A 260 6.98 -1.23 15.92
C LEU A 260 7.98 -0.71 16.93
N VAL A 261 8.72 -1.63 17.53
CA VAL A 261 9.82 -1.33 18.45
C VAL A 261 11.12 -1.86 17.85
N PHE A 262 12.13 -1.01 17.75
CA PHE A 262 13.46 -1.40 17.31
C PHE A 262 14.50 -1.06 18.38
N ASP A 263 15.20 -2.06 18.85
CA ASP A 263 16.45 -1.83 19.57
C ASP A 263 17.56 -1.70 18.53
N VAL A 264 18.25 -0.57 18.50
CA VAL A 264 19.28 -0.24 17.52
C VAL A 264 20.60 0.11 18.19
N ASN A 265 21.71 -0.18 17.50
CA ASN A 265 23.06 0.23 17.86
C ASN A 265 23.72 0.87 16.65
N LEU A 266 23.89 2.18 16.66
CA LEU A 266 24.56 2.92 15.57
C LEU A 266 26.07 2.80 15.70
N ILE A 267 26.65 1.85 14.98
CA ILE A 267 28.06 1.45 15.10
C ILE A 267 28.96 2.44 14.38
N ASP A 268 28.63 2.81 13.13
CA ASP A 268 29.50 3.65 12.28
C ASP A 268 28.68 4.54 11.35
N ILE A 269 29.32 5.65 10.95
CA ILE A 269 28.78 6.61 9.97
C ILE A 269 29.89 6.92 8.99
N ARG A 270 29.60 6.84 7.68
CA ARG A 270 30.52 7.17 6.60
C ARG A 270 29.84 8.05 5.57
N LYS A 271 30.59 8.93 4.93
CA LYS A 271 30.08 9.65 3.77
C LYS A 271 29.81 8.67 2.63
N ASN A 272 28.67 8.83 1.99
CA ASN A 272 28.32 8.01 0.82
C ASN A 272 29.10 8.54 -0.40
N PRO A 273 30.03 7.78 -0.98
CA PRO A 273 30.82 8.23 -2.11
C PRO A 273 30.01 8.39 -3.41
N GLN A 274 28.76 7.92 -3.42
CA GLN A 274 27.85 8.03 -4.57
C GLN A 274 26.91 9.25 -4.49
N GLN A 275 27.03 10.07 -3.46
CA GLN A 275 26.32 11.36 -3.36
C GLN A 275 27.31 12.49 -3.57
N PRO A 276 26.99 13.46 -4.49
CA PRO A 276 27.80 14.65 -4.71
C PRO A 276 27.85 15.60 -3.51
#